data_7804832c168cc0d61341085a3d96dc55
#
_entry.id   7804832c168cc0d61341085a3d96dc55
#
_cell.length_a   1.000
_cell.length_b   1.000
_cell.length_c   1.000
_cell.angle_alpha   90.00
_cell.angle_beta   90.00
_cell.angle_gamma   90.00
#
_symmetry.space_group_name_H-M   'P 1'
#
loop_
_entity.id
_entity.type
_entity.pdbx_description
1 polymer ?
#
loop_
_entity_poly.entity_id
_entity_poly.type
_entity_poly.pdbx_seq_one_letter_code
_entity_poly.pdbx_strand_id
1 'polypeptide(L)'
;MSENEPPIQFVAWFGKVFFSPESGFSAEHKTPTELDVSFLADELISASTSTLNIRSVSSLKNYLQSERPNYRELEADSNLFSSASNSEYVSYLRDVSIQAVRKQLSACMTEDKKVIQAVEALDDLNETINHLTERLTEWYSAYYPELDLPGEAYVRFVSEIPESASQSRMGAPATDEDLRLLQSFAEDILSLYDRKNAVESFIFDKMKQTAPNVSQIAGVVLGARLLSMAGGLKNLANMPSGSIQVMGAEKAMVKHLRSNAPSPKHGIIFSHPILNTSPLRARGKISRAFSASISLAARTDYYSGEFKPEIEIRLNSKVQNILKSGQKEASK
;
A
#
# COMPACT_ATOMS: atom_id res chain seq x y z
N MET A 1 18.54 -13.31 -52.97
CA MET A 1 19.25 -13.33 -51.65
C MET A 1 18.14 -13.25 -50.62
N SER A 2 17.70 -14.41 -50.10
CA SER A 2 16.73 -14.47 -49.03
C SER A 2 17.37 -14.05 -47.71
N GLU A 3 16.97 -12.93 -47.17
CA GLU A 3 17.35 -12.51 -45.82
C GLU A 3 16.87 -13.60 -44.85
N ASN A 4 17.80 -14.24 -44.14
CA ASN A 4 17.48 -15.17 -43.05
C ASN A 4 16.74 -14.40 -41.97
N GLU A 5 15.41 -14.46 -41.96
CA GLU A 5 14.64 -13.95 -40.84
C GLU A 5 14.99 -14.77 -39.59
N PRO A 6 15.29 -14.11 -38.46
CA PRO A 6 15.64 -14.83 -37.24
C PRO A 6 14.47 -15.74 -36.82
N PRO A 7 14.76 -16.94 -36.25
CA PRO A 7 13.72 -17.84 -35.80
C PRO A 7 12.86 -17.18 -34.72
N ILE A 8 11.54 -17.34 -34.85
CA ILE A 8 10.59 -16.82 -33.85
C ILE A 8 10.68 -17.73 -32.60
N GLN A 9 11.04 -17.16 -31.49
CA GLN A 9 11.15 -17.87 -30.22
C GLN A 9 9.87 -17.72 -29.40
N PHE A 10 9.31 -18.82 -28.95
CA PHE A 10 8.20 -18.87 -27.99
C PHE A 10 8.68 -19.53 -26.71
N VAL A 11 8.39 -18.92 -25.58
CA VAL A 11 8.66 -19.51 -24.28
C VAL A 11 7.34 -20.09 -23.75
N ALA A 12 7.32 -21.39 -23.53
CA ALA A 12 6.24 -22.09 -22.90
C ALA A 12 6.67 -22.63 -21.54
N TRP A 13 5.73 -23.03 -20.68
CA TRP A 13 6.03 -23.60 -19.37
C TRP A 13 6.88 -24.89 -19.43
N PHE A 14 6.94 -25.55 -20.58
CA PHE A 14 7.69 -26.79 -20.84
C PHE A 14 9.03 -26.56 -21.55
N GLY A 15 9.41 -25.33 -21.85
CA GLY A 15 10.68 -24.98 -22.52
C GLY A 15 10.52 -23.96 -23.64
N LYS A 16 11.55 -23.84 -24.47
CA LYS A 16 11.60 -22.91 -25.60
C LYS A 16 11.24 -23.65 -26.90
N VAL A 17 10.30 -23.08 -27.63
CA VAL A 17 9.92 -23.54 -28.97
C VAL A 17 10.44 -22.52 -29.99
N PHE A 18 11.20 -22.96 -30.94
CA PHE A 18 11.71 -22.13 -32.05
C PHE A 18 10.93 -22.49 -33.30
N PHE A 19 10.54 -21.48 -34.03
CA PHE A 19 9.89 -21.64 -35.32
C PHE A 19 10.76 -20.97 -36.39
N SER A 20 11.15 -21.73 -37.39
CA SER A 20 11.80 -21.22 -38.60
C SER A 20 10.90 -21.50 -39.83
N PRO A 21 10.79 -20.53 -40.77
CA PRO A 21 10.03 -20.75 -41.99
C PRO A 21 10.50 -21.92 -42.83
N GLU A 22 11.82 -22.23 -42.75
CA GLU A 22 12.47 -23.25 -43.60
C GLU A 22 12.46 -24.65 -42.96
N SER A 23 12.66 -24.72 -41.61
CA SER A 23 12.84 -25.99 -40.90
C SER A 23 11.63 -26.40 -40.04
N GLY A 24 10.61 -25.56 -39.96
CA GLY A 24 9.45 -25.83 -39.14
C GLY A 24 9.67 -25.58 -37.64
N PHE A 25 8.96 -26.30 -36.80
CA PHE A 25 9.11 -26.22 -35.36
C PHE A 25 10.29 -27.06 -34.89
N SER A 26 11.19 -26.45 -34.14
CA SER A 26 12.16 -27.16 -33.30
C SER A 26 11.90 -26.77 -31.85
N ALA A 27 11.82 -27.74 -30.96
CA ALA A 27 11.66 -27.50 -29.53
C ALA A 27 12.92 -27.94 -28.80
N GLU A 28 13.52 -27.05 -28.01
CA GLU A 28 14.42 -27.47 -26.95
C GLU A 28 13.54 -28.01 -25.81
N HIS A 29 13.33 -29.32 -25.86
CA HIS A 29 12.47 -30.07 -24.99
C HIS A 29 13.29 -30.69 -23.87
N LYS A 30 13.03 -30.30 -22.63
CA LYS A 30 13.51 -31.09 -21.49
C LYS A 30 12.32 -31.80 -20.86
N THR A 31 12.47 -33.09 -20.57
CA THR A 31 11.43 -33.87 -19.91
C THR A 31 11.13 -33.31 -18.51
N PRO A 32 9.91 -33.43 -17.97
CA PRO A 32 9.56 -32.91 -16.64
C PRO A 32 10.47 -33.36 -15.51
N THR A 33 11.13 -34.52 -15.64
CA THR A 33 12.10 -35.06 -14.67
C THR A 33 13.46 -34.34 -14.67
N GLU A 34 13.77 -33.55 -15.71
CA GLU A 34 15.07 -32.88 -15.89
C GLU A 34 14.98 -31.35 -15.67
N LEU A 35 13.78 -30.82 -15.46
CA LEU A 35 13.56 -29.38 -15.38
C LEU A 35 13.39 -28.95 -13.92
N ASP A 36 14.23 -28.00 -13.49
CA ASP A 36 14.02 -27.29 -12.25
C ASP A 36 12.77 -26.38 -12.37
N VAL A 37 11.76 -26.69 -11.57
CA VAL A 37 10.49 -25.91 -11.47
C VAL A 37 10.77 -24.43 -11.23
N SER A 38 11.84 -24.12 -10.48
CA SER A 38 12.25 -22.75 -10.20
C SER A 38 12.75 -22.02 -11.45
N PHE A 39 13.52 -22.69 -12.29
CA PHE A 39 14.03 -22.14 -13.55
C PHE A 39 12.90 -21.86 -14.55
N LEU A 40 11.94 -22.78 -14.68
CA LEU A 40 10.77 -22.60 -15.54
C LEU A 40 9.86 -21.48 -15.08
N ALA A 41 9.72 -21.30 -13.78
CA ALA A 41 8.98 -20.17 -13.23
C ALA A 41 9.63 -18.82 -13.59
N ASP A 42 10.98 -18.74 -13.56
CA ASP A 42 11.71 -17.53 -13.96
C ASP A 42 11.57 -17.26 -15.47
N GLU A 43 11.63 -18.30 -16.30
CA GLU A 43 11.38 -18.15 -17.74
C GLU A 43 9.95 -17.71 -18.05
N LEU A 44 8.96 -18.26 -17.37
CA LEU A 44 7.56 -17.85 -17.49
C LEU A 44 7.34 -16.37 -17.11
N ILE A 45 7.99 -15.92 -16.04
CA ILE A 45 7.93 -14.52 -15.61
C ILE A 45 8.59 -13.61 -16.66
N SER A 46 9.75 -14.00 -17.16
CA SER A 46 10.45 -13.22 -18.19
C SER A 46 9.69 -13.17 -19.52
N ALA A 47 9.02 -14.26 -19.88
CA ALA A 47 8.17 -14.35 -21.07
C ALA A 47 6.89 -13.51 -20.95
N SER A 48 6.35 -13.37 -19.74
CA SER A 48 5.15 -12.54 -19.50
C SER A 48 5.39 -11.05 -19.73
N THR A 49 6.64 -10.62 -19.73
CA THR A 49 7.03 -9.24 -20.06
C THR A 49 7.24 -9.00 -21.56
N SER A 50 7.31 -10.07 -22.36
CA SER A 50 7.37 -9.99 -23.82
C SER A 50 5.95 -9.99 -24.43
N THR A 51 5.76 -9.30 -25.54
CA THR A 51 4.47 -8.98 -26.15
C THR A 51 3.66 -10.18 -26.71
N LEU A 52 4.18 -11.40 -26.61
CA LEU A 52 3.56 -12.62 -27.12
C LEU A 52 3.29 -13.65 -25.99
N ASN A 53 2.09 -13.57 -25.44
CA ASN A 53 1.63 -14.49 -24.40
C ASN A 53 0.81 -15.64 -25.06
N ILE A 54 1.50 -16.64 -25.62
CA ILE A 54 0.84 -17.79 -26.24
C ILE A 54 0.62 -18.86 -25.17
N ARG A 55 -0.65 -19.00 -24.74
CA ARG A 55 -1.05 -19.89 -23.65
C ARG A 55 -1.28 -21.35 -24.05
N SER A 56 -1.34 -21.64 -25.33
CA SER A 56 -1.56 -22.99 -25.85
C SER A 56 -1.05 -23.16 -27.28
N VAL A 57 -0.79 -24.40 -27.69
CA VAL A 57 -0.41 -24.73 -29.08
C VAL A 57 -1.48 -24.28 -30.08
N SER A 58 -2.77 -24.37 -29.71
CA SER A 58 -3.87 -23.85 -30.56
C SER A 58 -3.84 -22.33 -30.69
N SER A 59 -3.47 -21.58 -29.65
CA SER A 59 -3.30 -20.13 -29.72
C SER A 59 -2.12 -19.74 -30.61
N LEU A 60 -1.04 -20.52 -30.59
CA LEU A 60 0.11 -20.38 -31.48
C LEU A 60 -0.29 -20.63 -32.94
N LYS A 61 -1.04 -21.70 -33.19
CA LYS A 61 -1.54 -22.03 -34.55
C LYS A 61 -2.45 -20.91 -35.11
N ASN A 62 -3.37 -20.41 -34.32
CA ASN A 62 -4.25 -19.31 -34.68
C ASN A 62 -3.49 -18.01 -34.98
N TYR A 63 -2.49 -17.68 -34.15
CA TYR A 63 -1.64 -16.51 -34.36
C TYR A 63 -0.84 -16.62 -35.68
N LEU A 64 -0.18 -17.74 -35.91
CA LEU A 64 0.57 -17.99 -37.16
C LEU A 64 -0.33 -17.93 -38.40
N GLN A 65 -1.55 -18.43 -38.30
CA GLN A 65 -2.53 -18.35 -39.39
C GLN A 65 -3.03 -16.92 -39.64
N SER A 66 -3.16 -16.09 -38.61
CA SER A 66 -3.63 -14.70 -38.76
C SER A 66 -2.56 -13.76 -39.32
N GLU A 67 -1.32 -13.93 -38.86
CA GLU A 67 -0.22 -13.02 -39.23
C GLU A 67 0.47 -13.42 -40.55
N ARG A 68 0.42 -14.71 -40.93
CA ARG A 68 1.09 -15.23 -42.13
C ARG A 68 0.23 -16.28 -42.83
N PRO A 69 -0.73 -15.89 -43.65
CA PRO A 69 -1.72 -16.79 -44.27
C PRO A 69 -1.12 -17.83 -45.23
N ASN A 70 0.14 -17.73 -45.61
CA ASN A 70 0.79 -18.63 -46.57
C ASN A 70 1.52 -19.82 -45.89
N TYR A 71 1.39 -20.03 -44.61
CA TYR A 71 1.95 -21.19 -43.92
C TYR A 71 1.16 -22.46 -44.27
N ARG A 72 1.86 -23.46 -44.81
CA ARG A 72 1.35 -24.82 -44.91
C ARG A 72 1.03 -25.34 -43.51
N GLU A 73 -0.05 -26.09 -43.41
CA GLU A 73 -0.39 -26.77 -42.13
C GLU A 73 0.79 -27.61 -41.70
N LEU A 74 1.44 -27.15 -40.64
CA LEU A 74 2.41 -27.95 -39.92
C LEU A 74 1.59 -28.95 -39.12
N GLU A 75 1.66 -30.21 -39.50
CA GLU A 75 1.26 -31.29 -38.60
C GLU A 75 2.08 -31.14 -37.33
N ALA A 76 1.46 -30.62 -36.30
CA ALA A 76 2.05 -30.59 -34.98
C ALA A 76 2.28 -32.04 -34.61
N ASP A 77 3.58 -32.42 -34.52
CA ASP A 77 3.95 -33.74 -34.05
C ASP A 77 3.26 -33.97 -32.71
N SER A 78 2.26 -34.88 -32.73
CA SER A 78 1.44 -35.22 -31.58
C SER A 78 2.29 -35.78 -30.42
N ASN A 79 3.54 -36.05 -30.69
CA ASN A 79 4.54 -36.59 -29.75
C ASN A 79 5.10 -35.56 -28.74
N LEU A 80 4.92 -34.26 -28.98
CA LEU A 80 5.35 -33.23 -28.03
C LEU A 80 4.67 -33.31 -26.64
N PHE A 81 3.55 -34.01 -26.57
CA PHE A 81 2.75 -34.12 -25.34
C PHE A 81 2.39 -35.55 -24.94
N SER A 82 2.92 -36.57 -25.63
CA SER A 82 2.45 -37.96 -25.49
C SER A 82 3.12 -38.77 -24.37
N SER A 83 4.15 -38.26 -23.69
CA SER A 83 4.92 -39.06 -22.76
C SER A 83 4.57 -38.88 -21.28
N ALA A 84 3.79 -37.88 -20.91
CA ALA A 84 3.34 -37.71 -19.53
C ALA A 84 1.87 -38.10 -19.38
N SER A 85 1.49 -38.84 -18.34
CA SER A 85 0.09 -39.05 -18.02
C SER A 85 -0.57 -37.69 -17.76
N ASN A 86 -1.85 -37.56 -18.12
CA ASN A 86 -2.57 -36.28 -18.00
C ASN A 86 -2.55 -35.74 -16.54
N SER A 87 -2.42 -36.61 -15.54
CA SER A 87 -2.33 -36.26 -14.13
C SER A 87 -0.96 -35.72 -13.74
N GLU A 88 0.14 -36.29 -14.25
CA GLU A 88 1.50 -35.81 -14.00
C GLU A 88 1.74 -34.44 -14.66
N TYR A 89 1.24 -34.25 -15.88
CA TYR A 89 1.27 -32.98 -16.57
C TYR A 89 0.56 -31.88 -15.78
N VAL A 90 -0.66 -32.13 -15.32
CA VAL A 90 -1.45 -31.16 -14.55
C VAL A 90 -0.77 -30.82 -13.22
N SER A 91 -0.21 -31.83 -12.54
CA SER A 91 0.54 -31.61 -11.30
C SER A 91 1.76 -30.71 -11.51
N TYR A 92 2.54 -31.00 -12.53
CA TYR A 92 3.73 -30.23 -12.86
C TYR A 92 3.42 -28.79 -13.28
N LEU A 93 2.42 -28.60 -14.15
CA LEU A 93 1.93 -27.26 -14.53
C LEU A 93 1.48 -26.45 -13.31
N ARG A 94 0.80 -27.09 -12.36
CA ARG A 94 0.39 -26.50 -11.11
C ARG A 94 1.60 -26.03 -10.30
N ASP A 95 2.62 -26.86 -10.14
CA ASP A 95 3.80 -26.55 -9.34
C ASP A 95 4.61 -25.40 -9.95
N VAL A 96 4.81 -25.40 -11.26
CA VAL A 96 5.45 -24.28 -11.99
C VAL A 96 4.64 -22.98 -11.83
N SER A 97 3.32 -23.04 -11.98
CA SER A 97 2.43 -21.88 -11.83
C SER A 97 2.46 -21.32 -10.41
N ILE A 98 2.43 -22.19 -9.39
CA ILE A 98 2.54 -21.78 -7.98
C ILE A 98 3.88 -21.11 -7.71
N GLN A 99 4.97 -21.67 -8.21
CA GLN A 99 6.30 -21.08 -8.03
C GLN A 99 6.43 -19.72 -8.76
N ALA A 100 5.91 -19.60 -9.98
CA ALA A 100 5.89 -18.34 -10.71
C ALA A 100 5.12 -17.26 -9.94
N VAL A 101 3.91 -17.59 -9.43
CA VAL A 101 3.10 -16.68 -8.64
C VAL A 101 3.81 -16.30 -7.34
N ARG A 102 4.43 -17.25 -6.63
CA ARG A 102 5.20 -16.95 -5.40
C ARG A 102 6.34 -15.98 -5.65
N LYS A 103 7.10 -16.16 -6.73
CA LYS A 103 8.19 -15.25 -7.11
C LYS A 103 7.66 -13.86 -7.48
N GLN A 104 6.58 -13.78 -8.25
CA GLN A 104 5.93 -12.51 -8.59
C GLN A 104 5.40 -11.79 -7.36
N LEU A 105 4.72 -12.49 -6.45
CA LEU A 105 4.24 -11.92 -5.19
C LEU A 105 5.39 -11.41 -4.34
N SER A 106 6.48 -12.18 -4.21
CA SER A 106 7.67 -11.77 -3.48
C SER A 106 8.30 -10.51 -4.07
N ALA A 107 8.38 -10.39 -5.39
CA ALA A 107 8.88 -9.21 -6.07
C ALA A 107 7.94 -7.99 -5.97
N CYS A 108 6.63 -8.23 -5.88
CA CYS A 108 5.61 -7.18 -5.73
C CYS A 108 5.47 -6.67 -4.29
N MET A 109 5.88 -7.47 -3.28
CA MET A 109 5.81 -7.10 -1.85
C MET A 109 7.01 -6.26 -1.45
N THR A 110 7.08 -5.05 -2.01
CA THR A 110 8.07 -4.04 -1.67
C THR A 110 7.86 -3.49 -0.25
N GLU A 111 8.89 -2.86 0.34
CA GLU A 111 8.82 -2.34 1.71
C GLU A 111 7.72 -1.28 1.89
N ASP A 112 7.46 -0.47 0.88
CA ASP A 112 6.36 0.51 0.89
C ASP A 112 4.98 -0.16 0.93
N LYS A 113 4.81 -1.35 0.32
CA LYS A 113 3.56 -2.12 0.42
C LYS A 113 3.30 -2.61 1.85
N LYS A 114 4.35 -2.98 2.58
CA LYS A 114 4.23 -3.36 3.99
C LYS A 114 3.81 -2.17 4.86
N VAL A 115 4.33 -0.98 4.56
CA VAL A 115 3.90 0.27 5.23
C VAL A 115 2.42 0.55 4.96
N ILE A 116 1.96 0.40 3.71
CA ILE A 116 0.55 0.60 3.34
C ILE A 116 -0.36 -0.28 4.19
N GLN A 117 -0.09 -1.60 4.22
CA GLN A 117 -0.90 -2.54 5.02
C GLN A 117 -0.88 -2.22 6.52
N ALA A 118 0.27 -1.80 7.04
CA ALA A 118 0.41 -1.43 8.45
C ALA A 118 -0.38 -0.15 8.79
N VAL A 119 -0.41 0.84 7.89
CA VAL A 119 -1.17 2.08 8.10
C VAL A 119 -2.67 1.84 8.05
N GLU A 120 -3.14 1.02 7.11
CA GLU A 120 -4.55 0.63 7.03
C GLU A 120 -4.98 -0.09 8.31
N ALA A 121 -4.16 -1.05 8.78
CA ALA A 121 -4.40 -1.72 10.05
C ALA A 121 -4.36 -0.77 11.26
N LEU A 122 -3.50 0.27 11.24
CA LEU A 122 -3.44 1.28 12.29
C LEU A 122 -4.73 2.13 12.34
N ASP A 123 -5.25 2.51 11.18
CA ASP A 123 -6.49 3.29 11.10
C ASP A 123 -7.68 2.47 11.58
N ASP A 124 -7.79 1.18 11.20
CA ASP A 124 -8.81 0.25 11.69
C ASP A 124 -8.72 0.02 13.21
N LEU A 125 -7.49 -0.13 13.74
CA LEU A 125 -7.27 -0.24 15.19
C LEU A 125 -7.71 1.01 15.93
N ASN A 126 -7.40 2.20 15.42
CA ASN A 126 -7.82 3.46 16.03
C ASN A 126 -9.35 3.59 16.09
N GLU A 127 -10.04 3.25 15.00
CA GLU A 127 -11.51 3.28 14.95
C GLU A 127 -12.11 2.27 15.93
N THR A 128 -11.59 1.04 15.94
CA THR A 128 -12.06 -0.03 16.84
C THR A 128 -11.84 0.34 18.31
N ILE A 129 -10.65 0.84 18.67
CA ILE A 129 -10.32 1.27 20.04
C ILE A 129 -11.29 2.39 20.49
N ASN A 130 -11.53 3.39 19.64
CA ASN A 130 -12.46 4.47 19.97
C ASN A 130 -13.87 3.96 20.23
N HIS A 131 -14.39 3.12 19.34
CA HIS A 131 -15.74 2.54 19.51
C HIS A 131 -15.87 1.70 20.77
N LEU A 132 -14.88 0.85 21.07
CA LEU A 132 -14.91 0.01 22.26
C LEU A 132 -14.74 0.85 23.53
N THR A 133 -13.87 1.87 23.50
CA THR A 133 -13.69 2.79 24.62
C THR A 133 -14.96 3.59 24.92
N GLU A 134 -15.65 4.10 23.89
CA GLU A 134 -16.95 4.76 24.04
C GLU A 134 -17.98 3.81 24.65
N ARG A 135 -18.03 2.57 24.17
CA ARG A 135 -18.95 1.54 24.71
C ARG A 135 -18.65 1.22 26.18
N LEU A 136 -17.37 1.06 26.54
CA LEU A 136 -16.94 0.85 27.92
C LEU A 136 -17.33 2.04 28.80
N THR A 137 -17.12 3.26 28.29
CA THR A 137 -17.47 4.50 29.01
C THR A 137 -18.96 4.58 29.28
N GLU A 138 -19.81 4.34 28.27
CA GLU A 138 -21.26 4.33 28.43
C GLU A 138 -21.71 3.26 29.46
N TRP A 139 -21.11 2.08 29.41
CA TRP A 139 -21.50 0.98 30.29
C TRP A 139 -21.06 1.20 31.73
N TYR A 140 -19.77 1.56 31.97
CA TYR A 140 -19.24 1.78 33.31
C TYR A 140 -19.78 3.05 33.98
N SER A 141 -20.16 4.07 33.19
CA SER A 141 -20.75 5.31 33.73
C SER A 141 -22.09 5.10 34.46
N ALA A 142 -22.81 3.98 34.20
CA ALA A 142 -24.00 3.62 34.96
C ALA A 142 -23.69 3.28 36.41
N TYR A 143 -22.49 2.78 36.68
CA TYR A 143 -22.02 2.40 38.02
C TYR A 143 -21.16 3.47 38.67
N TYR A 144 -20.38 4.22 37.86
CA TYR A 144 -19.45 5.25 38.36
C TYR A 144 -19.45 6.51 37.46
N PRO A 145 -20.51 7.32 37.53
CA PRO A 145 -20.70 8.48 36.67
C PRO A 145 -19.73 9.63 36.96
N GLU A 146 -19.06 9.63 38.13
CA GLU A 146 -18.10 10.67 38.50
C GLU A 146 -16.73 10.54 37.83
N LEU A 147 -16.48 9.44 37.10
CA LEU A 147 -15.20 9.18 36.42
C LEU A 147 -15.09 10.00 35.15
N ASP A 148 -14.22 10.98 35.14
CA ASP A 148 -13.91 11.83 33.99
C ASP A 148 -12.42 11.67 33.62
N LEU A 149 -12.10 10.60 32.89
CA LEU A 149 -10.77 10.31 32.36
C LEU A 149 -10.83 10.13 30.84
N PRO A 150 -9.81 10.60 30.11
CA PRO A 150 -9.79 10.45 28.65
C PRO A 150 -9.21 9.11 28.19
N GLY A 151 -9.84 8.51 27.17
CA GLY A 151 -9.28 7.43 26.33
C GLY A 151 -8.61 6.29 27.11
N GLU A 152 -7.35 6.04 26.87
CA GLU A 152 -6.59 4.94 27.49
C GLU A 152 -6.56 5.00 29.03
N ALA A 153 -6.51 6.20 29.61
CA ALA A 153 -6.50 6.36 31.07
C ALA A 153 -7.82 5.87 31.69
N TYR A 154 -8.96 6.08 31.02
CA TYR A 154 -10.25 5.54 31.43
C TYR A 154 -10.24 4.02 31.40
N VAL A 155 -9.79 3.43 30.27
CA VAL A 155 -9.75 1.98 30.09
C VAL A 155 -8.84 1.33 31.15
N ARG A 156 -7.68 1.93 31.42
CA ARG A 156 -6.73 1.44 32.44
C ARG A 156 -7.34 1.50 33.85
N PHE A 157 -8.05 2.58 34.16
CA PHE A 157 -8.75 2.68 35.43
C PHE A 157 -9.80 1.56 35.60
N VAL A 158 -10.57 1.27 34.55
CA VAL A 158 -11.60 0.23 34.63
C VAL A 158 -10.99 -1.17 34.68
N SER A 159 -9.84 -1.42 34.04
CA SER A 159 -9.15 -2.71 34.13
C SER A 159 -8.60 -3.01 35.54
N GLU A 160 -8.25 -1.98 36.29
CA GLU A 160 -7.66 -2.11 37.63
C GLU A 160 -8.63 -1.74 38.76
N ILE A 161 -9.91 -1.54 38.50
CA ILE A 161 -10.93 -0.96 39.43
C ILE A 161 -10.46 -1.03 40.88
N PRO A 162 -10.06 0.08 41.50
CA PRO A 162 -9.59 0.07 42.89
C PRO A 162 -10.78 -0.18 43.84
N GLU A 163 -10.54 -0.86 44.96
CA GLU A 163 -11.58 -1.14 45.98
C GLU A 163 -12.36 0.11 46.41
N SER A 164 -11.71 1.28 46.40
CA SER A 164 -12.34 2.56 46.70
C SER A 164 -13.34 3.05 45.65
N ALA A 165 -13.26 2.55 44.43
CA ALA A 165 -14.14 2.92 43.33
C ALA A 165 -15.46 2.11 43.32
N SER A 166 -15.53 1.05 44.12
CA SER A 166 -16.79 0.27 44.27
C SER A 166 -17.89 1.01 45.04
N GLN A 167 -17.61 2.20 45.56
CA GLN A 167 -18.54 3.04 46.31
C GLN A 167 -18.81 4.37 45.58
N SER A 168 -19.40 4.33 44.41
CA SER A 168 -19.95 5.56 43.79
C SER A 168 -21.06 6.14 44.66
N ARG A 169 -21.11 7.47 44.76
CA ARG A 169 -22.16 8.19 45.48
C ARG A 169 -23.45 8.32 44.66
N MET A 170 -23.38 8.24 43.34
CA MET A 170 -24.50 8.54 42.43
C MET A 170 -24.81 7.40 41.46
N GLY A 171 -23.93 6.42 41.29
CA GLY A 171 -24.11 5.29 40.38
C GLY A 171 -24.96 4.17 40.96
N ALA A 172 -25.42 3.28 40.09
CA ALA A 172 -26.06 2.05 40.50
C ALA A 172 -25.08 1.09 41.21
N PRO A 173 -25.52 0.26 42.16
CA PRO A 173 -24.68 -0.77 42.72
C PRO A 173 -24.28 -1.79 41.64
N ALA A 174 -23.00 -2.03 41.45
CA ALA A 174 -22.50 -3.06 40.55
C ALA A 174 -22.39 -4.40 41.27
N THR A 175 -22.71 -5.50 40.61
CA THR A 175 -22.39 -6.85 41.10
C THR A 175 -20.95 -7.22 40.80
N ASP A 176 -20.38 -8.18 41.55
CA ASP A 176 -19.05 -8.69 41.28
C ASP A 176 -18.91 -9.30 39.86
N GLU A 177 -20.01 -9.82 39.31
CA GLU A 177 -20.09 -10.35 37.97
C GLU A 177 -19.97 -9.24 36.93
N ASP A 178 -20.71 -8.14 37.10
CA ASP A 178 -20.64 -6.94 36.25
C ASP A 178 -19.23 -6.37 36.22
N LEU A 179 -18.60 -6.22 37.40
CA LEU A 179 -17.26 -5.66 37.52
C LEU A 179 -16.21 -6.53 36.84
N ARG A 180 -16.28 -7.87 37.02
CA ARG A 180 -15.34 -8.79 36.35
C ARG A 180 -15.48 -8.73 34.83
N LEU A 181 -16.71 -8.63 34.32
CA LEU A 181 -16.94 -8.53 32.89
C LEU A 181 -16.39 -7.22 32.32
N LEU A 182 -16.62 -6.10 33.01
CA LEU A 182 -16.10 -4.79 32.63
C LEU A 182 -14.57 -4.74 32.68
N GLN A 183 -13.95 -5.34 33.70
CA GLN A 183 -12.49 -5.46 33.81
C GLN A 183 -11.92 -6.25 32.65
N SER A 184 -12.47 -7.44 32.36
CA SER A 184 -12.02 -8.26 31.23
C SER A 184 -12.18 -7.53 29.89
N PHE A 185 -13.30 -6.82 29.69
CA PHE A 185 -13.50 -6.02 28.49
C PHE A 185 -12.50 -4.86 28.36
N ALA A 186 -12.16 -4.21 29.49
CA ALA A 186 -11.12 -3.18 29.52
C ALA A 186 -9.72 -3.74 29.23
N GLU A 187 -9.37 -4.94 29.74
CA GLU A 187 -8.13 -5.64 29.42
C GLU A 187 -7.99 -5.93 27.93
N ASP A 188 -9.07 -6.39 27.28
CA ASP A 188 -9.10 -6.59 25.82
C ASP A 188 -8.80 -5.29 25.07
N ILE A 189 -9.40 -4.17 25.48
CA ILE A 189 -9.13 -2.86 24.87
C ILE A 189 -7.66 -2.44 25.10
N LEU A 190 -7.10 -2.66 26.28
CA LEU A 190 -5.68 -2.39 26.53
C LEU A 190 -4.77 -3.22 25.61
N SER A 191 -5.13 -4.46 25.35
CA SER A 191 -4.38 -5.29 24.41
C SER A 191 -4.38 -4.72 22.99
N LEU A 192 -5.48 -4.05 22.57
CA LEU A 192 -5.54 -3.34 21.29
C LEU A 192 -4.66 -2.09 21.28
N TYR A 193 -4.56 -1.35 22.41
CA TYR A 193 -3.60 -0.25 22.54
C TYR A 193 -2.16 -0.73 22.38
N ASP A 194 -1.81 -1.87 22.98
CA ASP A 194 -0.47 -2.46 22.83
C ASP A 194 -0.20 -2.85 21.36
N ARG A 195 -1.18 -3.44 20.68
CA ARG A 195 -1.07 -3.74 19.24
C ARG A 195 -0.91 -2.49 18.39
N LYS A 196 -1.68 -1.44 18.68
CA LYS A 196 -1.54 -0.14 18.03
C LYS A 196 -0.11 0.39 18.17
N ASN A 197 0.44 0.42 19.39
CA ASN A 197 1.80 0.88 19.65
C ASN A 197 2.86 0.05 18.90
N ALA A 198 2.66 -1.27 18.81
CA ALA A 198 3.54 -2.15 18.05
C ALA A 198 3.48 -1.85 16.54
N VAL A 199 2.28 -1.61 15.98
CA VAL A 199 2.11 -1.23 14.56
C VAL A 199 2.70 0.15 14.28
N GLU A 200 2.52 1.12 15.16
CA GLU A 200 3.14 2.45 15.04
C GLU A 200 4.67 2.36 15.03
N SER A 201 5.25 1.55 15.92
CA SER A 201 6.72 1.31 15.94
C SER A 201 7.20 0.67 14.64
N PHE A 202 6.47 -0.33 14.12
CA PHE A 202 6.78 -0.95 12.84
C PHE A 202 6.74 0.06 11.68
N ILE A 203 5.70 0.90 11.61
CA ILE A 203 5.59 1.95 10.60
C ILE A 203 6.76 2.92 10.70
N PHE A 204 7.13 3.33 11.92
CA PHE A 204 8.25 4.24 12.16
C PHE A 204 9.57 3.70 11.61
N ASP A 205 9.89 2.44 11.93
CA ASP A 205 11.13 1.81 11.47
C ASP A 205 11.16 1.63 9.96
N LYS A 206 10.05 1.19 9.38
CA LYS A 206 9.93 0.98 7.94
C LYS A 206 9.97 2.28 7.15
N MET A 207 9.28 3.31 7.61
CA MET A 207 9.27 4.62 6.95
C MET A 207 10.64 5.29 6.97
N LYS A 208 11.42 5.13 8.03
CA LYS A 208 12.82 5.63 8.06
C LYS A 208 13.71 4.97 7.03
N GLN A 209 13.45 3.68 6.70
CA GLN A 209 14.22 2.95 5.70
C GLN A 209 13.74 3.25 4.28
N THR A 210 12.43 3.34 4.07
CA THR A 210 11.81 3.40 2.74
C THR A 210 11.65 4.83 2.24
N ALA A 211 11.29 5.77 3.10
CA ALA A 211 10.97 7.15 2.73
C ALA A 211 11.44 8.16 3.81
N PRO A 212 12.78 8.25 4.06
CA PRO A 212 13.32 9.11 5.11
C PRO A 212 13.04 10.59 4.89
N ASN A 213 13.10 11.09 3.66
CA ASN A 213 12.83 12.50 3.33
C ASN A 213 11.35 12.83 3.48
N VAL A 214 10.44 11.94 3.05
CA VAL A 214 9.00 12.12 3.27
C VAL A 214 8.69 12.13 4.76
N SER A 215 9.32 11.22 5.53
CA SER A 215 9.15 11.14 6.99
C SER A 215 9.64 12.40 7.70
N GLN A 216 10.72 13.00 7.23
CA GLN A 216 11.27 14.25 7.76
C GLN A 216 10.34 15.43 7.53
N ILE A 217 9.74 15.53 6.35
CA ILE A 217 8.88 16.65 5.95
C ILE A 217 7.47 16.52 6.53
N ALA A 218 6.84 15.36 6.35
CA ALA A 218 5.43 15.14 6.68
C ALA A 218 5.21 14.52 8.07
N GLY A 219 6.29 14.05 8.71
CA GLY A 219 6.18 13.15 9.84
C GLY A 219 5.86 11.72 9.39
N VAL A 220 6.18 10.76 10.23
CA VAL A 220 6.11 9.33 9.89
C VAL A 220 4.68 8.89 9.55
N VAL A 221 3.72 9.18 10.43
CA VAL A 221 2.33 8.70 10.28
C VAL A 221 1.65 9.36 9.08
N LEU A 222 1.75 10.68 8.91
CA LEU A 222 1.17 11.35 7.75
C LEU A 222 1.87 10.94 6.46
N GLY A 223 3.20 10.79 6.48
CA GLY A 223 3.97 10.28 5.33
C GLY A 223 3.51 8.89 4.91
N ALA A 224 3.31 7.99 5.86
CA ALA A 224 2.82 6.65 5.62
C ALA A 224 1.38 6.64 5.05
N ARG A 225 0.48 7.50 5.56
CA ARG A 225 -0.87 7.69 5.00
C ARG A 225 -0.84 8.23 3.57
N LEU A 226 0.07 9.15 3.27
CA LEU A 226 0.26 9.64 1.90
C LEU A 226 0.76 8.53 0.96
N LEU A 227 1.65 7.64 1.44
CA LEU A 227 2.07 6.45 0.69
C LEU A 227 0.89 5.51 0.43
N SER A 228 0.06 5.22 1.46
CA SER A 228 -1.11 4.37 1.32
C SER A 228 -2.09 4.94 0.28
N MET A 229 -2.47 6.20 0.41
CA MET A 229 -3.40 6.85 -0.51
C MET A 229 -2.88 6.98 -1.94
N ALA A 230 -1.56 7.08 -2.13
CA ALA A 230 -0.92 7.08 -3.45
C ALA A 230 -0.78 5.67 -4.04
N GLY A 231 -0.90 4.61 -3.22
CA GLY A 231 -0.68 3.22 -3.61
C GLY A 231 0.79 2.84 -3.74
N GLY A 232 1.71 3.58 -3.09
CA GLY A 232 3.14 3.31 -2.99
C GLY A 232 4.03 4.52 -3.26
N LEU A 233 5.31 4.37 -2.91
CA LEU A 233 6.31 5.44 -3.03
C LEU A 233 6.53 5.88 -4.48
N LYS A 234 6.56 4.93 -5.43
CA LYS A 234 6.68 5.22 -6.87
C LYS A 234 5.56 6.14 -7.36
N ASN A 235 4.34 5.86 -6.98
CA ASN A 235 3.19 6.64 -7.39
C ASN A 235 3.22 8.04 -6.74
N LEU A 236 3.55 8.12 -5.46
CA LEU A 236 3.69 9.39 -4.74
C LEU A 236 4.78 10.28 -5.37
N ALA A 237 5.91 9.69 -5.78
CA ALA A 237 7.02 10.39 -6.45
C ALA A 237 6.61 10.95 -7.82
N ASN A 238 5.75 10.24 -8.56
CA ASN A 238 5.26 10.67 -9.87
C ASN A 238 4.08 11.63 -9.79
N MET A 239 3.46 11.75 -8.62
CA MET A 239 2.26 12.57 -8.43
C MET A 239 2.58 14.07 -8.45
N PRO A 240 1.76 14.89 -9.14
CA PRO A 240 1.87 16.34 -9.07
C PRO A 240 1.64 16.85 -7.64
N SER A 241 2.40 17.87 -7.22
CA SER A 241 2.25 18.46 -5.88
C SER A 241 0.84 19.00 -5.59
N GLY A 242 0.11 19.44 -6.63
CA GLY A 242 -1.29 19.86 -6.52
C GLY A 242 -2.23 18.72 -6.12
N SER A 243 -1.97 17.49 -6.61
CA SER A 243 -2.73 16.29 -6.22
C SER A 243 -2.42 15.90 -4.76
N ILE A 244 -1.16 15.96 -4.37
CA ILE A 244 -0.74 15.72 -2.97
C ILE A 244 -1.40 16.74 -2.03
N GLN A 245 -1.52 18.01 -2.48
CA GLN A 245 -2.14 19.08 -1.69
C GLN A 245 -3.58 18.77 -1.27
N VAL A 246 -4.36 18.15 -2.14
CA VAL A 246 -5.80 17.90 -1.93
C VAL A 246 -6.14 16.44 -1.69
N MET A 247 -5.14 15.58 -1.56
CA MET A 247 -5.31 14.16 -1.27
C MET A 247 -6.10 13.98 0.04
N GLY A 248 -7.13 13.12 0.02
CA GLY A 248 -8.08 12.96 1.13
C GLY A 248 -9.21 13.99 1.16
N ALA A 249 -9.29 14.89 0.17
CA ALA A 249 -10.39 15.85 0.04
C ALA A 249 -11.34 15.53 -1.14
N GLU A 250 -11.48 14.23 -1.48
CA GLU A 250 -12.23 13.77 -2.66
C GLU A 250 -13.67 14.27 -2.66
N LYS A 251 -14.37 14.20 -1.52
CA LYS A 251 -15.76 14.68 -1.38
C LYS A 251 -15.88 16.18 -1.67
N ALA A 252 -14.91 16.97 -1.17
CA ALA A 252 -14.89 18.42 -1.42
C ALA A 252 -14.52 18.74 -2.87
N MET A 253 -13.62 17.98 -3.48
CA MET A 253 -13.24 18.10 -4.89
C MET A 253 -14.41 17.76 -5.81
N VAL A 254 -15.13 16.67 -5.55
CA VAL A 254 -16.34 16.30 -6.31
C VAL A 254 -17.41 17.38 -6.20
N LYS A 255 -17.61 17.95 -4.99
CA LYS A 255 -18.53 19.07 -4.80
C LYS A 255 -18.12 20.32 -5.57
N HIS A 256 -16.81 20.63 -5.60
CA HIS A 256 -16.28 21.73 -6.42
C HIS A 256 -16.59 21.54 -7.91
N LEU A 257 -16.32 20.34 -8.44
CA LEU A 257 -16.53 20.03 -9.86
C LEU A 257 -18.01 20.00 -10.26
N ARG A 258 -18.92 19.58 -9.36
CA ARG A 258 -20.36 19.42 -9.67
C ARG A 258 -21.19 20.66 -9.37
N SER A 259 -20.86 21.43 -8.36
CA SER A 259 -21.71 22.50 -7.82
C SER A 259 -21.03 23.87 -7.73
N ASN A 260 -19.90 24.07 -8.42
CA ASN A 260 -19.13 25.32 -8.40
C ASN A 260 -18.73 25.80 -6.98
N ALA A 261 -18.69 24.87 -6.00
CA ALA A 261 -18.22 25.17 -4.66
C ALA A 261 -16.73 25.57 -4.70
N PRO A 262 -16.21 26.33 -3.72
CA PRO A 262 -14.79 26.69 -3.68
C PRO A 262 -13.90 25.43 -3.67
N SER A 263 -12.80 25.48 -4.43
CA SER A 263 -11.82 24.39 -4.47
C SER A 263 -11.20 24.14 -3.09
N PRO A 264 -11.02 22.88 -2.68
CA PRO A 264 -10.35 22.56 -1.42
C PRO A 264 -8.92 23.10 -1.41
N LYS A 265 -8.53 23.75 -0.32
CA LYS A 265 -7.19 24.34 -0.15
C LYS A 265 -6.15 23.32 0.30
N HIS A 266 -6.59 22.25 0.94
CA HIS A 266 -5.79 21.17 1.50
C HIS A 266 -6.67 19.92 1.72
N GLY A 267 -6.07 18.78 1.80
CA GLY A 267 -6.67 17.50 2.18
C GLY A 267 -6.07 16.98 3.50
N ILE A 268 -5.65 15.71 3.52
CA ILE A 268 -5.10 15.04 4.70
C ILE A 268 -3.86 15.75 5.28
N ILE A 269 -3.11 16.48 4.46
CA ILE A 269 -1.94 17.26 4.90
C ILE A 269 -2.29 18.30 5.96
N PHE A 270 -3.57 18.65 6.14
CA PHE A 270 -4.03 19.57 7.17
C PHE A 270 -3.81 19.06 8.61
N SER A 271 -3.68 17.75 8.79
CA SER A 271 -3.33 17.15 10.09
C SER A 271 -1.94 17.57 10.59
N HIS A 272 -1.06 18.03 9.69
CA HIS A 272 0.29 18.46 10.07
C HIS A 272 0.29 19.81 10.80
N PRO A 273 1.04 19.96 11.91
CA PRO A 273 1.09 21.19 12.71
C PRO A 273 1.39 22.45 11.91
N ILE A 274 2.27 22.34 10.89
CA ILE A 274 2.63 23.49 10.03
C ILE A 274 1.44 24.13 9.33
N LEU A 275 0.35 23.40 9.14
CA LEU A 275 -0.87 23.87 8.49
C LEU A 275 -1.99 24.18 9.47
N ASN A 276 -2.25 23.31 10.44
CA ASN A 276 -3.39 23.48 11.34
C ASN A 276 -3.21 24.66 12.28
N THR A 277 -1.96 24.97 12.72
CA THR A 277 -1.64 26.11 13.56
C THR A 277 -1.47 27.43 12.78
N SER A 278 -1.40 27.36 11.42
CA SER A 278 -1.18 28.54 10.59
C SER A 278 -2.43 29.41 10.45
N PRO A 279 -2.27 30.76 10.31
CA PRO A 279 -3.39 31.67 10.05
C PRO A 279 -4.15 31.32 8.77
N LEU A 280 -5.47 31.43 8.79
CA LEU A 280 -6.38 31.06 7.69
C LEU A 280 -5.97 31.64 6.33
N ARG A 281 -5.48 32.89 6.32
CA ARG A 281 -5.04 33.61 5.10
C ARG A 281 -3.76 33.00 4.51
N ALA A 282 -2.87 32.45 5.34
CA ALA A 282 -1.60 31.87 4.91
C ALA A 282 -1.73 30.39 4.51
N ARG A 283 -2.72 29.66 5.02
CA ARG A 283 -2.89 28.21 4.86
C ARG A 283 -2.75 27.72 3.43
N GLY A 284 -3.39 28.40 2.46
CA GLY A 284 -3.33 27.99 1.06
C GLY A 284 -1.94 28.16 0.43
N LYS A 285 -1.18 29.21 0.83
CA LYS A 285 0.21 29.41 0.37
C LYS A 285 1.14 28.37 1.02
N ILE A 286 0.96 28.10 2.31
CA ILE A 286 1.74 27.09 3.05
C ILE A 286 1.43 25.68 2.56
N SER A 287 0.16 25.32 2.29
CA SER A 287 -0.22 24.04 1.71
C SER A 287 0.51 23.75 0.40
N ARG A 288 0.59 24.73 -0.50
CA ARG A 288 1.36 24.56 -1.75
C ARG A 288 2.84 24.35 -1.52
N ALA A 289 3.44 25.12 -0.60
CA ALA A 289 4.86 24.96 -0.28
C ALA A 289 5.14 23.58 0.34
N PHE A 290 4.27 23.16 1.25
CA PHE A 290 4.36 21.87 1.94
C PHE A 290 4.19 20.69 0.98
N SER A 291 3.14 20.66 0.16
CA SER A 291 2.91 19.62 -0.83
C SER A 291 4.01 19.55 -1.90
N ALA A 292 4.58 20.71 -2.31
CA ALA A 292 5.73 20.73 -3.20
C ALA A 292 6.98 20.12 -2.57
N SER A 293 7.21 20.36 -1.26
CA SER A 293 8.32 19.75 -0.54
C SER A 293 8.12 18.25 -0.33
N ILE A 294 6.89 17.79 -0.07
CA ILE A 294 6.56 16.35 -0.02
C ILE A 294 6.81 15.69 -1.38
N SER A 295 6.36 16.30 -2.49
CA SER A 295 6.61 15.77 -3.84
C SER A 295 8.10 15.67 -4.15
N LEU A 296 8.90 16.66 -3.74
CA LEU A 296 10.36 16.62 -3.91
C LEU A 296 10.99 15.55 -3.04
N ALA A 297 10.57 15.43 -1.78
CA ALA A 297 11.04 14.40 -0.84
C ALA A 297 10.74 13.00 -1.37
N ALA A 298 9.52 12.73 -1.84
CA ALA A 298 9.12 11.45 -2.40
C ALA A 298 9.94 11.07 -3.65
N ARG A 299 10.24 12.05 -4.52
CA ARG A 299 11.13 11.84 -5.68
C ARG A 299 12.55 11.52 -5.24
N THR A 300 13.06 12.22 -4.25
CA THR A 300 14.39 11.98 -3.71
C THR A 300 14.48 10.58 -3.11
N ASP A 301 13.50 10.17 -2.31
CA ASP A 301 13.42 8.84 -1.71
C ASP A 301 13.34 7.74 -2.77
N TYR A 302 12.53 7.93 -3.82
CA TYR A 302 12.32 6.91 -4.84
C TYR A 302 13.48 6.79 -5.84
N TYR A 303 14.04 7.92 -6.33
CA TYR A 303 15.02 7.91 -7.42
C TYR A 303 16.46 7.95 -6.94
N SER A 304 16.78 8.63 -5.83
CA SER A 304 18.15 8.70 -5.32
C SER A 304 18.37 7.86 -4.06
N GLY A 305 17.36 7.68 -3.23
CA GLY A 305 17.51 7.02 -1.92
C GLY A 305 18.35 7.80 -0.91
N GLU A 306 18.80 9.01 -1.27
CA GLU A 306 19.67 9.83 -0.40
C GLU A 306 18.82 10.66 0.57
N PHE A 307 19.24 10.73 1.82
CA PHE A 307 18.64 11.63 2.78
C PHE A 307 19.12 13.06 2.57
N LYS A 308 18.21 14.03 2.32
CA LYS A 308 18.49 15.44 2.00
C LYS A 308 17.80 16.41 2.96
N PRO A 309 18.43 16.77 4.07
CA PRO A 309 17.85 17.67 5.07
C PRO A 309 17.60 19.09 4.55
N GLU A 310 18.25 19.48 3.42
CA GLU A 310 18.02 20.79 2.81
C GLU A 310 16.58 21.01 2.34
N ILE A 311 15.82 19.95 2.08
CA ILE A 311 14.42 20.04 1.68
C ILE A 311 13.58 20.67 2.81
N GLU A 312 13.79 20.21 4.04
CA GLU A 312 13.13 20.74 5.23
C GLU A 312 13.56 22.19 5.51
N ILE A 313 14.86 22.48 5.44
CA ILE A 313 15.40 23.83 5.66
C ILE A 313 14.76 24.82 4.68
N ARG A 314 14.65 24.42 3.40
CA ARG A 314 14.00 25.26 2.36
C ARG A 314 12.50 25.44 2.63
N LEU A 315 11.80 24.39 3.09
CA LEU A 315 10.40 24.46 3.46
C LEU A 315 10.21 25.47 4.61
N ASN A 316 10.97 25.33 5.69
CA ASN A 316 10.90 26.17 6.87
C ASN A 316 11.16 27.65 6.52
N SER A 317 12.16 27.91 5.68
CA SER A 317 12.45 29.27 5.18
C SER A 317 11.28 29.85 4.36
N LYS A 318 10.66 29.05 3.48
CA LYS A 318 9.48 29.49 2.70
C LYS A 318 8.27 29.79 3.60
N VAL A 319 8.01 28.93 4.59
CA VAL A 319 6.90 29.12 5.53
C VAL A 319 7.09 30.40 6.34
N GLN A 320 8.28 30.65 6.85
CA GLN A 320 8.61 31.88 7.58
C GLN A 320 8.40 33.15 6.71
N ASN A 321 8.80 33.11 5.43
CA ASN A 321 8.59 34.20 4.50
C ASN A 321 7.12 34.45 4.21
N ILE A 322 6.30 33.38 4.07
CA ILE A 322 4.86 33.48 3.87
C ILE A 322 4.19 34.12 5.10
N LEU A 323 4.58 33.71 6.31
CA LEU A 323 4.03 34.25 7.56
C LEU A 323 4.40 35.74 7.74
N LYS A 324 5.66 36.13 7.47
CA LYS A 324 6.10 37.55 7.53
C LYS A 324 5.38 38.42 6.52
N SER A 325 5.15 37.93 5.29
CA SER A 325 4.41 38.71 4.27
C SER A 325 2.95 38.86 4.66
N GLY A 326 2.31 37.85 5.25
CA GLY A 326 0.93 37.93 5.72
C GLY A 326 0.73 38.89 6.90
N GLN A 327 1.72 39.06 7.76
CA GLN A 327 1.68 40.04 8.85
C GLN A 327 1.76 41.50 8.30
N LYS A 328 2.58 41.74 7.29
CA LYS A 328 2.68 43.06 6.63
C LYS A 328 1.40 43.49 5.88
N GLU A 329 0.68 42.48 5.32
CA GLU A 329 -0.63 42.74 4.66
C GLU A 329 -1.77 42.99 5.68
N ALA A 330 -1.63 42.50 6.92
CA ALA A 330 -2.61 42.73 7.99
C ALA A 330 -2.41 44.03 8.75
N SER A 331 -1.25 44.68 8.60
CA SER A 331 -0.87 45.96 9.24
C SER A 331 -1.12 47.15 8.32
N LYS A 332 -1.58 46.94 7.11
CA LYS A 332 -2.07 47.94 6.15
C LYS A 332 -3.59 47.88 6.06
#